data_24e782d58414d2604267e0cd0ff0e42e
#
_entry.id   24e782d58414d2604267e0cd0ff0e42e
#
_cell.length_a   1.000
_cell.length_b   1.000
_cell.length_c   1.000
_cell.angle_alpha   90.00
_cell.angle_beta   90.00
_cell.angle_gamma   90.00
#
_symmetry.space_group_name_H-M   'P 1'
#
loop_
_entity.id
_entity.type
_entity.pdbx_description
1 polymer ?
#
loop_
_entity_poly.entity_id
_entity_poly.type
_entity_poly.pdbx_seq_one_letter_code
_entity_poly.pdbx_strand_id
1 'polypeptide(L)'
;AASITYNPYPTSPNQPAGWTDIWTEDFFQTGWTGFPGPNGTVVGMRIYNPRPWGRPPQNATPEVMKDYHPTRWIWGNPEKGRPAAVLGPDRGAAEFYNPQNFQSGNTQDSHGNHDLVPPHKDYRMGRIIHGNKVMQSTQDFYVAQGLQGPPIVLDTTWLAVEHVDEFFHWVPAATPLGWKLLVASPGLMTKMLQDFAAKGSGSATLHSGTGANFEKTVSAALADTQLMQWSQLADTKIQGHIEIMKAETGITDADIIEIPTWFEDLGNNEKVAWNPGMVNMRLLGNVADIAKPFGPDIGGKDPFEEDIRARLGTPASQLGSDGQGLKIFFTDDWFYHEALGEVHCATNESAPAPY
;
A
#
# COMPACT_ATOMS: atom_id res chain seq x y z
N ALA A 1 -10.11 -18.06 -11.17
CA ALA A 1 -9.73 -16.98 -12.08
C ALA A 1 -10.12 -15.66 -11.41
N ALA A 2 -9.14 -14.79 -11.11
CA ALA A 2 -9.42 -13.45 -10.67
C ALA A 2 -10.07 -12.69 -11.84
N SER A 3 -11.20 -12.05 -11.60
CA SER A 3 -11.81 -11.16 -12.58
C SER A 3 -11.50 -9.73 -12.16
N ILE A 4 -10.86 -8.97 -13.04
CA ILE A 4 -10.74 -7.53 -12.87
C ILE A 4 -12.05 -6.93 -13.35
N THR A 5 -12.82 -6.35 -12.45
CA THR A 5 -14.01 -5.60 -12.81
C THR A 5 -13.65 -4.12 -12.77
N TYR A 6 -13.50 -3.52 -13.94
CA TYR A 6 -13.40 -2.07 -14.05
C TYR A 6 -14.80 -1.47 -13.86
N ASN A 7 -14.99 -0.77 -12.77
CA ASN A 7 -16.23 -0.04 -12.53
C ASN A 7 -15.88 1.45 -12.50
N PRO A 8 -16.00 2.14 -13.66
CA PRO A 8 -15.71 3.57 -13.70
C PRO A 8 -16.64 4.29 -12.72
N TYR A 9 -16.08 5.16 -11.91
CA TYR A 9 -16.90 6.12 -11.14
C TYR A 9 -17.92 6.72 -12.09
N PRO A 10 -19.17 6.79 -11.69
CA PRO A 10 -20.18 7.34 -12.55
C PRO A 10 -19.83 8.78 -12.89
N THR A 11 -19.60 9.03 -14.15
CA THR A 11 -19.60 10.39 -14.64
C THR A 11 -20.97 10.97 -14.35
N SER A 12 -21.06 11.91 -13.40
CA SER A 12 -22.24 12.76 -13.30
C SER A 12 -22.39 13.50 -14.64
N PRO A 13 -23.58 13.66 -15.17
CA PRO A 13 -23.78 14.42 -16.42
C PRO A 13 -23.25 15.86 -16.37
N ASN A 14 -22.90 16.35 -15.18
CA ASN A 14 -22.35 17.68 -14.94
C ASN A 14 -20.85 17.68 -14.62
N GLN A 15 -20.14 16.55 -14.73
CA GLN A 15 -18.70 16.48 -14.53
C GLN A 15 -17.94 16.61 -15.84
N PRO A 16 -16.73 17.23 -15.82
CA PRO A 16 -15.80 17.11 -16.92
C PRO A 16 -15.57 15.62 -17.23
N ALA A 17 -15.72 15.24 -18.49
CA ALA A 17 -15.44 13.87 -18.91
C ALA A 17 -14.01 13.50 -18.48
N GLY A 18 -13.85 12.41 -17.72
CA GLY A 18 -12.55 11.86 -17.36
C GLY A 18 -12.12 11.98 -15.91
N TRP A 19 -12.93 12.52 -14.99
CA TRP A 19 -12.58 12.53 -13.57
C TRP A 19 -13.05 11.24 -12.89
N THR A 20 -12.11 10.35 -12.62
CA THR A 20 -12.29 9.15 -11.79
C THR A 20 -11.29 9.22 -10.64
N ASP A 21 -11.69 8.83 -9.43
CA ASP A 21 -10.73 8.63 -8.36
C ASP A 21 -9.90 7.38 -8.72
N ILE A 22 -8.60 7.57 -8.92
CA ILE A 22 -7.68 6.52 -9.38
C ILE A 22 -7.15 5.68 -8.22
N TRP A 23 -7.37 6.13 -6.97
CA TRP A 23 -6.87 5.49 -5.76
C TRP A 23 -7.89 4.50 -5.22
N THR A 24 -7.93 3.31 -5.82
CA THR A 24 -8.96 2.32 -5.47
C THR A 24 -8.68 1.60 -4.15
N GLU A 25 -7.42 1.54 -3.71
CA GLU A 25 -7.06 1.03 -2.39
C GLU A 25 -7.69 1.86 -1.27
N ASP A 26 -7.70 3.18 -1.43
CA ASP A 26 -8.23 4.12 -0.44
C ASP A 26 -9.70 3.89 -0.07
N PHE A 27 -10.46 3.15 -0.89
CA PHE A 27 -11.91 3.04 -0.71
C PHE A 27 -12.32 2.15 0.45
N PHE A 28 -11.65 1.00 0.62
CA PHE A 28 -11.98 0.05 1.68
C PHE A 28 -10.85 -0.93 1.92
N GLN A 29 -10.82 -1.51 3.11
CA GLN A 29 -9.98 -2.66 3.44
C GLN A 29 -10.85 -3.84 3.87
N THR A 30 -10.41 -5.05 3.55
CA THR A 30 -11.08 -6.26 3.96
C THR A 30 -10.57 -6.71 5.33
N GLY A 31 -11.47 -6.86 6.28
CA GLY A 31 -11.19 -7.39 7.61
C GLY A 31 -12.11 -8.56 7.97
N TRP A 32 -11.97 -9.04 9.19
CA TRP A 32 -12.75 -10.14 9.72
C TRP A 32 -13.34 -9.79 11.09
N THR A 33 -14.56 -10.21 11.31
CA THR A 33 -15.21 -10.15 12.62
C THR A 33 -15.88 -11.48 12.95
N GLY A 34 -16.23 -11.65 14.21
CA GLY A 34 -17.00 -12.81 14.67
C GLY A 34 -18.08 -12.38 15.64
N PHE A 35 -19.19 -13.08 15.60
CA PHE A 35 -20.26 -12.91 16.57
C PHE A 35 -20.75 -14.27 17.10
N PRO A 36 -21.39 -14.29 18.29
CA PRO A 36 -21.92 -15.51 18.84
C PRO A 36 -22.93 -16.15 17.90
N GLY A 37 -22.66 -17.39 17.53
CA GLY A 37 -23.59 -18.24 16.78
C GLY A 37 -24.38 -19.17 17.71
N PRO A 38 -25.29 -19.99 17.14
CA PRO A 38 -26.04 -20.98 17.92
C PRO A 38 -25.12 -21.95 18.66
N ASN A 39 -25.54 -22.37 19.85
CA ASN A 39 -24.82 -23.36 20.68
C ASN A 39 -23.39 -22.99 21.06
N GLY A 40 -23.10 -21.69 21.21
CA GLY A 40 -21.78 -21.20 21.61
C GLY A 40 -20.71 -21.26 20.51
N THR A 41 -21.11 -21.45 19.27
CA THR A 41 -20.22 -21.32 18.13
C THR A 41 -19.92 -19.85 17.83
N VAL A 42 -18.84 -19.58 17.13
CA VAL A 42 -18.53 -18.25 16.59
C VAL A 42 -18.78 -18.30 15.08
N VAL A 43 -19.60 -17.38 14.60
CA VAL A 43 -19.80 -17.17 13.17
C VAL A 43 -18.81 -16.09 12.71
N GLY A 44 -17.85 -16.49 11.90
CA GLY A 44 -16.94 -15.55 11.25
C GLY A 44 -17.61 -14.83 10.09
N MET A 45 -17.34 -13.55 9.94
CA MET A 45 -17.85 -12.74 8.85
C MET A 45 -16.74 -11.85 8.30
N ARG A 46 -16.66 -11.77 6.98
CA ARG A 46 -15.84 -10.78 6.31
C ARG A 46 -16.51 -9.42 6.44
N ILE A 47 -15.72 -8.42 6.80
CA ILE A 47 -16.16 -7.03 6.79
C ILE A 47 -15.36 -6.24 5.75
N TYR A 48 -16.05 -5.32 5.11
CA TYR A 48 -15.43 -4.29 4.29
C TYR A 48 -15.54 -3.00 5.07
N ASN A 49 -14.40 -2.46 5.47
CA ASN A 49 -14.33 -1.21 6.20
C ASN A 49 -14.02 -0.08 5.19
N PRO A 50 -15.01 0.70 4.76
CA PRO A 50 -14.76 1.82 3.86
C PRO A 50 -14.18 3.00 4.62
N ARG A 51 -13.39 3.82 3.93
CA ARG A 51 -12.98 5.11 4.49
C ARG A 51 -14.21 5.97 4.83
N PRO A 52 -14.17 6.79 5.89
CA PRO A 52 -15.34 7.51 6.39
C PRO A 52 -15.75 8.74 5.56
N TRP A 53 -15.04 9.05 4.47
CA TRP A 53 -15.29 10.22 3.62
C TRP A 53 -15.02 9.93 2.15
N GLY A 54 -15.67 10.71 1.27
CA GLY A 54 -15.46 10.64 -0.18
C GLY A 54 -14.53 11.74 -0.70
N ARG A 55 -14.11 11.63 -1.96
CA ARG A 55 -13.38 12.68 -2.70
C ARG A 55 -14.27 13.25 -3.79
N PRO A 56 -15.26 14.11 -3.46
CA PRO A 56 -16.13 14.72 -4.46
C PRO A 56 -15.36 15.77 -5.26
N PRO A 57 -15.86 16.14 -6.44
CA PRO A 57 -15.36 17.30 -7.18
C PRO A 57 -15.40 18.58 -6.33
N GLN A 58 -14.48 19.48 -6.61
CA GLN A 58 -14.50 20.80 -5.98
C GLN A 58 -15.87 21.48 -6.21
N ASN A 59 -16.47 22.02 -5.14
CA ASN A 59 -17.81 22.61 -5.13
C ASN A 59 -18.98 21.64 -5.39
N ALA A 60 -18.81 20.37 -5.08
CA ALA A 60 -19.90 19.39 -5.16
C ALA A 60 -21.07 19.76 -4.23
N THR A 61 -22.31 19.57 -4.70
CA THR A 61 -23.50 19.68 -3.86
C THR A 61 -23.59 18.52 -2.87
N PRO A 62 -24.37 18.62 -1.77
CA PRO A 62 -24.55 17.51 -0.84
C PRO A 62 -25.06 16.21 -1.49
N GLU A 63 -25.90 16.30 -2.53
CA GLU A 63 -26.35 15.13 -3.31
C GLU A 63 -25.21 14.50 -4.08
N VAL A 64 -24.37 15.32 -4.72
CA VAL A 64 -23.19 14.84 -5.45
C VAL A 64 -22.20 14.21 -4.47
N MET A 65 -21.95 14.84 -3.33
CA MET A 65 -21.06 14.29 -2.29
C MET A 65 -21.45 12.87 -1.86
N LYS A 66 -22.74 12.59 -1.69
CA LYS A 66 -23.23 11.25 -1.33
C LYS A 66 -22.87 10.19 -2.38
N ASP A 67 -22.81 10.56 -3.66
CA ASP A 67 -22.46 9.64 -4.73
C ASP A 67 -20.97 9.26 -4.74
N TYR A 68 -20.12 10.06 -4.13
CA TYR A 68 -18.68 9.82 -4.01
C TYR A 68 -18.26 9.14 -2.70
N HIS A 69 -19.24 8.76 -1.88
CA HIS A 69 -18.92 8.02 -0.67
C HIS A 69 -18.46 6.59 -1.01
N PRO A 70 -17.35 6.10 -0.44
CA PRO A 70 -16.78 4.77 -0.75
C PRO A 70 -17.75 3.61 -0.61
N THR A 71 -18.73 3.70 0.30
CA THR A 71 -19.76 2.68 0.48
C THR A 71 -20.59 2.43 -0.78
N ARG A 72 -20.68 3.42 -1.68
CA ARG A 72 -21.37 3.24 -2.98
C ARG A 72 -20.67 2.22 -3.88
N TRP A 73 -19.38 2.00 -3.67
CA TRP A 73 -18.66 0.93 -4.33
C TRP A 73 -19.02 -0.44 -3.77
N ILE A 74 -19.11 -0.54 -2.46
CA ILE A 74 -19.39 -1.80 -1.76
C ILE A 74 -20.84 -2.22 -1.98
N TRP A 75 -21.79 -1.31 -1.70
CA TRP A 75 -23.23 -1.58 -1.75
C TRP A 75 -23.89 -1.32 -3.10
N GLY A 76 -23.24 -0.61 -4.00
CA GLY A 76 -23.86 -0.07 -5.20
C GLY A 76 -24.77 1.12 -4.91
N ASN A 77 -25.45 1.57 -5.94
CA ASN A 77 -26.47 2.61 -5.87
C ASN A 77 -27.72 2.18 -6.66
N PRO A 78 -28.67 1.46 -6.03
CA PRO A 78 -29.85 0.94 -6.70
C PRO A 78 -30.72 2.03 -7.34
N GLU A 79 -30.78 3.23 -6.74
CA GLU A 79 -31.56 4.35 -7.26
C GLU A 79 -31.01 4.85 -8.61
N LYS A 80 -29.74 4.64 -8.87
CA LYS A 80 -29.06 4.97 -10.13
C LYS A 80 -28.76 3.74 -11.00
N GLY A 81 -29.32 2.57 -10.66
CA GLY A 81 -29.14 1.35 -11.42
C GLY A 81 -27.72 0.78 -11.39
N ARG A 82 -26.95 1.09 -10.35
CA ARG A 82 -25.55 0.63 -10.22
C ARG A 82 -25.47 -0.57 -9.30
N PRO A 83 -24.97 -1.72 -9.78
CA PRO A 83 -24.78 -2.89 -8.93
C PRO A 83 -23.65 -2.67 -7.92
N ALA A 84 -23.66 -3.43 -6.82
CA ALA A 84 -22.54 -3.52 -5.90
C ALA A 84 -21.31 -4.14 -6.61
N ALA A 85 -20.16 -3.50 -6.48
CA ALA A 85 -18.94 -3.98 -7.11
C ALA A 85 -18.31 -5.17 -6.35
N VAL A 86 -18.51 -5.22 -5.03
CA VAL A 86 -17.73 -6.09 -4.13
C VAL A 86 -18.58 -7.13 -3.41
N LEU A 87 -19.87 -6.87 -3.15
CA LEU A 87 -20.72 -7.77 -2.38
C LEU A 87 -21.23 -8.95 -3.20
N GLY A 88 -20.87 -10.15 -2.75
CA GLY A 88 -21.54 -11.40 -3.13
C GLY A 88 -22.53 -11.84 -2.04
N PRO A 89 -23.29 -12.94 -2.26
CA PRO A 89 -24.35 -13.38 -1.37
C PRO A 89 -23.89 -13.78 0.04
N ASP A 90 -22.60 -14.04 0.23
CA ASP A 90 -22.03 -14.57 1.48
C ASP A 90 -21.22 -13.52 2.27
N ARG A 91 -21.46 -12.22 2.05
CA ARG A 91 -20.59 -11.17 2.56
C ARG A 91 -21.36 -10.13 3.34
N GLY A 92 -20.86 -9.82 4.53
CA GLY A 92 -21.28 -8.68 5.32
C GLY A 92 -20.35 -7.49 5.06
N ALA A 93 -20.84 -6.29 5.32
CA ALA A 93 -20.03 -5.09 5.35
C ALA A 93 -20.35 -4.29 6.62
N ALA A 94 -19.30 -3.70 7.21
CA ALA A 94 -19.47 -2.69 8.25
C ALA A 94 -19.17 -1.33 7.61
N GLU A 95 -20.02 -0.35 7.89
CA GLU A 95 -19.87 1.01 7.41
C GLU A 95 -19.64 1.93 8.59
N PHE A 96 -18.53 2.68 8.55
CA PHE A 96 -18.34 3.84 9.37
C PHE A 96 -18.81 5.05 8.62
N TYR A 97 -20.01 5.48 8.93
CA TYR A 97 -20.58 6.67 8.36
C TYR A 97 -20.64 7.75 9.43
N ASN A 98 -19.81 8.79 9.31
CA ASN A 98 -20.03 10.03 10.04
C ASN A 98 -20.57 11.10 9.11
N PRO A 99 -21.90 11.33 9.10
CA PRO A 99 -22.53 12.30 8.21
C PRO A 99 -22.09 13.75 8.47
N GLN A 100 -21.43 14.01 9.57
CA GLN A 100 -20.95 15.35 9.94
C GLN A 100 -19.54 15.66 9.39
N ASN A 101 -18.78 14.65 8.95
CA ASN A 101 -17.39 14.78 8.53
C ASN A 101 -17.17 14.61 7.02
N PHE A 102 -18.16 14.81 6.18
CA PHE A 102 -18.00 14.74 4.73
C PHE A 102 -16.96 15.71 4.13
N GLN A 103 -16.46 16.65 4.90
CA GLN A 103 -15.59 17.73 4.42
C GLN A 103 -14.18 17.77 5.00
N SER A 104 -13.85 16.92 5.94
CA SER A 104 -12.55 16.96 6.63
C SER A 104 -11.97 15.55 6.86
N GLY A 105 -11.77 14.82 5.77
CA GLY A 105 -11.04 13.56 5.86
C GLY A 105 -9.56 13.82 6.06
N ASN A 106 -8.97 13.12 7.02
CA ASN A 106 -7.53 12.96 7.12
C ASN A 106 -7.12 11.89 6.11
N THR A 107 -6.02 12.07 5.40
CA THR A 107 -5.49 11.06 4.49
C THR A 107 -5.25 9.73 5.19
N GLN A 108 -4.88 9.75 6.47
CA GLN A 108 -4.68 8.54 7.28
C GLN A 108 -5.97 7.72 7.53
N ASP A 109 -7.16 8.25 7.25
CA ASP A 109 -8.40 7.48 7.28
C ASP A 109 -8.67 6.75 5.95
N SER A 110 -7.85 6.95 4.93
CA SER A 110 -7.87 6.16 3.70
C SER A 110 -7.13 4.84 3.89
N HIS A 111 -7.53 3.82 3.14
CA HIS A 111 -6.85 2.54 3.15
C HIS A 111 -5.56 2.60 2.30
N GLY A 112 -4.63 1.65 2.53
CA GLY A 112 -3.22 1.89 2.23
C GLY A 112 -2.51 2.35 3.50
N ASN A 113 -3.14 3.27 4.29
CA ASN A 113 -2.70 3.52 5.67
C ASN A 113 -3.22 2.46 6.65
N HIS A 114 -4.38 1.87 6.38
CA HIS A 114 -4.92 0.76 7.17
C HIS A 114 -4.62 -0.55 6.45
N ASP A 115 -3.84 -1.41 7.08
CA ASP A 115 -3.48 -2.69 6.52
C ASP A 115 -3.56 -3.81 7.56
N LEU A 116 -3.39 -5.04 7.14
CA LEU A 116 -3.50 -6.22 8.00
C LEU A 116 -2.17 -6.96 8.08
N VAL A 117 -1.50 -6.82 9.21
CA VAL A 117 -0.35 -7.68 9.53
C VAL A 117 -0.83 -9.12 9.63
N PRO A 118 -0.24 -10.07 8.89
CA PRO A 118 -0.69 -11.46 8.90
C PRO A 118 -0.62 -12.13 10.29
N PRO A 119 -1.21 -13.33 10.45
CA PRO A 119 -1.23 -14.03 11.73
C PRO A 119 0.14 -14.14 12.39
N HIS A 120 0.22 -13.81 13.68
CA HIS A 120 1.43 -13.86 14.50
C HIS A 120 1.10 -13.94 15.98
N LYS A 121 1.98 -14.54 16.79
CA LYS A 121 1.77 -14.69 18.23
C LYS A 121 0.34 -15.16 18.55
N ASP A 122 -0.39 -14.42 19.39
CA ASP A 122 -1.78 -14.71 19.78
C ASP A 122 -2.82 -14.16 18.80
N TYR A 123 -2.41 -13.41 17.78
CA TYR A 123 -3.29 -12.81 16.78
C TYR A 123 -3.50 -13.74 15.58
N ARG A 124 -4.34 -14.75 15.75
CA ARG A 124 -4.59 -15.80 14.73
C ARG A 124 -5.28 -15.28 13.46
N MET A 125 -5.97 -14.15 13.55
CA MET A 125 -6.65 -13.50 12.42
C MET A 125 -5.83 -12.35 11.83
N GLY A 126 -4.55 -12.24 12.23
CA GLY A 126 -3.75 -11.06 11.96
C GLY A 126 -4.14 -9.89 12.86
N ARG A 127 -3.49 -8.76 12.65
CA ARG A 127 -3.68 -7.55 13.46
C ARG A 127 -3.66 -6.30 12.58
N ILE A 128 -4.61 -5.42 12.78
CA ILE A 128 -4.67 -4.15 12.05
C ILE A 128 -3.45 -3.29 12.40
N ILE A 129 -2.90 -2.62 11.39
CA ILE A 129 -1.85 -1.61 11.51
C ILE A 129 -2.32 -0.33 10.84
N HIS A 130 -1.97 0.84 11.39
CA HIS A 130 -2.31 2.13 10.80
C HIS A 130 -1.43 3.27 11.32
N GLY A 131 -1.49 4.43 10.67
CA GLY A 131 -0.84 5.66 11.11
C GLY A 131 -1.48 6.28 12.37
N ASN A 132 -0.77 7.19 13.00
CA ASN A 132 -1.11 7.70 14.34
C ASN A 132 -2.16 8.83 14.38
N LYS A 133 -2.72 9.25 13.21
CA LYS A 133 -3.75 10.30 13.12
C LYS A 133 -5.11 9.81 12.59
N VAL A 134 -5.32 8.50 12.56
CA VAL A 134 -6.62 7.92 12.22
C VAL A 134 -7.70 8.44 13.18
N MET A 135 -8.91 8.68 12.69
CA MET A 135 -10.04 9.15 13.48
C MET A 135 -10.29 8.26 14.71
N GLN A 136 -10.57 8.87 15.84
CA GLN A 136 -10.79 8.15 17.10
C GLN A 136 -11.92 7.11 17.00
N SER A 137 -13.00 7.43 16.29
CA SER A 137 -14.11 6.48 16.08
C SER A 137 -13.69 5.23 15.29
N THR A 138 -12.78 5.36 14.33
CA THR A 138 -12.22 4.24 13.57
C THR A 138 -11.30 3.38 14.47
N GLN A 139 -10.46 4.03 15.27
CA GLN A 139 -9.62 3.32 16.24
C GLN A 139 -10.45 2.57 17.28
N ASP A 140 -11.49 3.22 17.84
CA ASP A 140 -12.42 2.62 18.82
C ASP A 140 -13.12 1.39 18.24
N PHE A 141 -13.50 1.45 16.95
CA PHE A 141 -14.08 0.31 16.26
C PHE A 141 -13.08 -0.85 16.15
N TYR A 142 -11.86 -0.60 15.71
CA TYR A 142 -10.85 -1.66 15.59
C TYR A 142 -10.57 -2.33 16.95
N VAL A 143 -10.51 -1.55 18.02
CA VAL A 143 -10.37 -2.08 19.38
C VAL A 143 -11.60 -2.90 19.77
N ALA A 144 -12.81 -2.41 19.47
CA ALA A 144 -14.05 -3.07 19.83
C ALA A 144 -14.27 -4.40 19.06
N GLN A 145 -13.71 -4.57 17.86
CA GLN A 145 -13.77 -5.84 17.12
C GLN A 145 -13.09 -6.99 17.87
N GLY A 146 -12.00 -6.72 18.59
CA GLY A 146 -11.33 -7.68 19.49
C GLY A 146 -10.60 -8.84 18.80
N LEU A 147 -10.85 -9.10 17.53
CA LEU A 147 -10.21 -10.19 16.77
C LEU A 147 -8.88 -9.80 16.11
N GLN A 148 -8.83 -8.57 15.60
CA GLN A 148 -7.68 -8.02 14.86
C GLN A 148 -7.15 -6.74 15.53
N GLY A 149 -7.44 -6.53 16.79
CA GLY A 149 -7.01 -5.40 17.61
C GLY A 149 -6.44 -5.85 18.97
N PRO A 150 -5.84 -4.94 19.75
CA PRO A 150 -5.65 -3.52 19.40
C PRO A 150 -4.69 -3.32 18.22
N PRO A 151 -4.90 -2.27 17.41
CA PRO A 151 -4.04 -1.99 16.27
C PRO A 151 -2.58 -1.75 16.65
N ILE A 152 -1.68 -2.03 15.70
CA ILE A 152 -0.31 -1.51 15.74
C ILE A 152 -0.35 -0.10 15.16
N VAL A 153 0.21 0.88 15.86
CA VAL A 153 0.16 2.29 15.46
C VAL A 153 1.56 2.78 15.15
N LEU A 154 1.75 3.33 13.94
CA LEU A 154 3.01 3.89 13.48
C LEU A 154 2.90 5.41 13.25
N ASP A 155 4.01 6.14 13.38
CA ASP A 155 4.08 7.55 12.99
C ASP A 155 4.33 7.65 11.48
N THR A 156 3.27 7.86 10.70
CA THR A 156 3.34 8.07 9.25
C THR A 156 3.36 9.55 8.84
N THR A 157 3.35 10.48 9.78
CA THR A 157 3.23 11.93 9.54
C THR A 157 4.43 12.58 8.85
N TRP A 158 5.48 11.82 8.60
CA TRP A 158 6.65 12.25 7.84
C TRP A 158 6.50 12.06 6.33
N LEU A 159 5.47 11.34 5.90
CA LEU A 159 5.11 11.10 4.49
C LEU A 159 4.09 12.12 4.02
N ALA A 160 4.05 12.38 2.72
CA ALA A 160 3.09 13.28 2.09
C ALA A 160 1.68 12.67 2.03
N VAL A 161 1.59 11.38 1.77
CA VAL A 161 0.33 10.64 1.76
C VAL A 161 0.02 10.07 3.14
N GLU A 162 1.03 9.87 3.98
CA GLU A 162 0.94 9.39 5.35
C GLU A 162 0.42 7.93 5.47
N HIS A 163 0.69 7.06 4.49
CA HIS A 163 0.21 5.68 4.45
C HIS A 163 1.30 4.65 4.81
N VAL A 164 0.88 3.53 5.41
CA VAL A 164 1.77 2.43 5.82
C VAL A 164 2.31 1.68 4.60
N ASP A 165 1.52 1.51 3.55
CA ASP A 165 1.86 0.79 2.34
C ASP A 165 2.95 1.46 1.49
N GLU A 166 3.31 2.72 1.79
CA GLU A 166 4.42 3.40 1.15
C GLU A 166 5.80 2.82 1.54
N PHE A 167 5.88 2.12 2.68
CA PHE A 167 7.16 1.60 3.16
C PHE A 167 7.13 0.18 3.72
N PHE A 168 5.95 -0.43 3.93
CA PHE A 168 5.77 -1.80 4.38
C PHE A 168 4.82 -2.59 3.48
N HIS A 169 5.15 -3.88 3.28
CA HIS A 169 4.26 -4.83 2.62
C HIS A 169 4.49 -6.24 3.14
N TRP A 170 3.44 -7.03 3.31
CA TRP A 170 3.51 -8.41 3.83
C TRP A 170 3.37 -9.41 2.70
N VAL A 171 4.29 -10.36 2.64
CA VAL A 171 4.33 -11.36 1.57
C VAL A 171 4.28 -12.77 2.16
N PRO A 172 3.38 -13.65 1.69
CA PRO A 172 3.38 -15.05 2.10
C PRO A 172 4.75 -15.70 1.90
N ALA A 173 5.16 -16.53 2.85
CA ALA A 173 6.44 -17.22 2.80
C ALA A 173 6.33 -18.63 3.42
N ALA A 174 7.09 -19.58 2.87
CA ALA A 174 7.19 -20.94 3.40
C ALA A 174 8.16 -20.99 4.60
N THR A 175 7.88 -20.19 5.62
CA THR A 175 8.61 -20.09 6.89
C THR A 175 7.69 -20.48 8.04
N PRO A 176 8.21 -20.75 9.25
CA PRO A 176 7.37 -21.03 10.43
C PRO A 176 6.39 -19.91 10.75
N LEU A 177 6.72 -18.65 10.42
CA LEU A 177 5.84 -17.49 10.58
C LEU A 177 4.75 -17.45 9.50
N GLY A 178 5.00 -18.00 8.31
CA GLY A 178 4.09 -18.00 7.17
C GLY A 178 4.15 -16.77 6.28
N TRP A 179 4.96 -15.78 6.63
CA TRP A 179 5.11 -14.54 5.87
C TRP A 179 6.46 -13.85 6.15
N LYS A 180 6.80 -12.89 5.31
CA LYS A 180 7.93 -11.95 5.49
C LYS A 180 7.46 -10.52 5.27
N LEU A 181 8.21 -9.57 5.84
CA LEU A 181 7.99 -8.14 5.68
C LEU A 181 8.93 -7.59 4.61
N LEU A 182 8.38 -6.97 3.58
CA LEU A 182 9.12 -6.14 2.65
C LEU A 182 9.18 -4.71 3.21
N VAL A 183 10.34 -4.09 3.10
CA VAL A 183 10.60 -2.77 3.68
C VAL A 183 11.30 -1.87 2.69
N ALA A 184 10.81 -0.66 2.48
CA ALA A 184 11.54 0.36 1.73
C ALA A 184 12.87 0.68 2.43
N SER A 185 13.98 0.58 1.70
CA SER A 185 15.33 0.75 2.26
C SER A 185 16.15 1.81 1.52
N PRO A 186 16.20 3.02 2.05
CA PRO A 186 17.09 4.05 1.54
C PRO A 186 18.58 3.68 1.65
N GLY A 187 18.94 2.94 2.69
CA GLY A 187 20.29 2.45 2.87
C GLY A 187 20.73 1.51 1.75
N LEU A 188 19.86 0.54 1.38
CA LEU A 188 20.12 -0.37 0.27
C LEU A 188 20.22 0.38 -1.06
N MET A 189 19.31 1.33 -1.35
CA MET A 189 19.35 2.15 -2.55
C MET A 189 20.66 2.90 -2.66
N THR A 190 21.08 3.57 -1.59
CA THR A 190 22.37 4.30 -1.53
C THR A 190 23.53 3.37 -1.86
N LYS A 191 23.59 2.19 -1.23
CA LYS A 191 24.63 1.20 -1.46
C LYS A 191 24.64 0.73 -2.92
N MET A 192 23.50 0.43 -3.51
CA MET A 192 23.43 -0.02 -4.90
C MET A 192 23.94 1.05 -5.86
N LEU A 193 23.54 2.31 -5.70
CA LEU A 193 24.01 3.40 -6.54
C LEU A 193 25.52 3.65 -6.39
N GLN A 194 26.06 3.54 -5.18
CA GLN A 194 27.51 3.63 -4.93
C GLN A 194 28.25 2.49 -5.62
N ASP A 195 27.73 1.26 -5.54
CA ASP A 195 28.30 0.09 -6.21
C ASP A 195 28.29 0.27 -7.75
N PHE A 196 27.22 0.85 -8.33
CA PHE A 196 27.14 1.15 -9.77
C PHE A 196 28.18 2.20 -10.17
N ALA A 197 28.29 3.29 -9.42
CA ALA A 197 29.28 4.33 -9.68
C ALA A 197 30.73 3.78 -9.58
N ALA A 198 31.04 3.00 -8.56
CA ALA A 198 32.34 2.37 -8.37
C ALA A 198 32.71 1.40 -9.49
N LYS A 199 31.73 0.75 -10.14
CA LYS A 199 31.91 -0.12 -11.30
C LYS A 199 31.94 0.64 -12.64
N GLY A 200 31.94 1.97 -12.64
CA GLY A 200 32.04 2.80 -13.83
C GLY A 200 30.70 3.19 -14.47
N SER A 201 29.57 2.89 -13.84
CA SER A 201 28.23 3.20 -14.35
C SER A 201 27.68 4.53 -13.79
N GLY A 202 28.53 5.43 -13.29
CA GLY A 202 28.12 6.70 -12.72
C GLY A 202 27.40 7.65 -13.69
N SER A 203 27.62 7.51 -15.01
CA SER A 203 26.93 8.27 -16.05
C SER A 203 25.61 7.65 -16.52
N ALA A 204 25.27 6.46 -16.06
CA ALA A 204 23.99 5.82 -16.42
C ALA A 204 22.82 6.60 -15.82
N THR A 205 21.74 6.74 -16.58
CA THR A 205 20.60 7.62 -16.26
C THR A 205 19.50 6.85 -15.55
N LEU A 206 19.09 7.32 -14.39
CA LEU A 206 17.89 6.93 -13.66
C LEU A 206 16.67 7.64 -14.24
N HIS A 207 15.51 6.99 -14.20
CA HIS A 207 14.22 7.50 -14.69
C HIS A 207 14.22 7.85 -16.18
N SER A 208 15.04 7.15 -16.96
CA SER A 208 15.15 7.41 -18.39
C SER A 208 13.83 7.18 -19.11
N GLY A 209 13.41 8.17 -19.92
CA GLY A 209 12.17 8.14 -20.70
C GLY A 209 10.93 8.66 -19.95
N THR A 210 11.08 9.07 -18.69
CA THR A 210 9.96 9.61 -17.90
C THR A 210 9.81 11.15 -18.01
N GLY A 211 10.82 11.80 -18.57
CA GLY A 211 10.86 13.25 -18.78
C GLY A 211 12.14 13.86 -18.22
N ALA A 212 12.70 14.82 -18.93
CA ALA A 212 14.01 15.41 -18.64
C ALA A 212 14.13 16.04 -17.22
N ASN A 213 13.02 16.40 -16.61
CA ASN A 213 13.00 16.97 -15.24
C ASN A 213 13.23 15.90 -14.16
N PHE A 214 12.96 14.64 -14.46
CA PHE A 214 13.09 13.52 -13.52
C PHE A 214 14.39 12.74 -13.72
N GLU A 215 14.96 12.83 -14.93
CA GLU A 215 16.18 12.09 -15.27
C GLU A 215 17.39 12.61 -14.50
N LYS A 216 18.11 11.73 -13.84
CA LYS A 216 19.38 12.01 -13.16
C LYS A 216 20.38 10.91 -13.44
N THR A 217 21.66 11.26 -13.64
CA THR A 217 22.70 10.22 -13.63
C THR A 217 22.92 9.67 -12.22
N VAL A 218 23.40 8.44 -12.12
CA VAL A 218 23.77 7.82 -10.84
C VAL A 218 24.71 8.74 -10.03
N SER A 219 25.74 9.30 -10.68
CA SER A 219 26.67 10.24 -9.99
C SER A 219 25.99 11.53 -9.56
N ALA A 220 25.07 12.08 -10.36
CA ALA A 220 24.35 13.29 -9.99
C ALA A 220 23.38 13.05 -8.83
N ALA A 221 22.71 11.91 -8.81
CA ALA A 221 21.85 11.51 -7.70
C ALA A 221 22.65 11.34 -6.40
N LEU A 222 23.79 10.66 -6.43
CA LEU A 222 24.69 10.53 -5.27
C LEU A 222 25.30 11.85 -4.80
N ALA A 223 25.46 12.82 -5.69
CA ALA A 223 25.97 14.16 -5.35
C ALA A 223 24.88 15.10 -4.82
N ASP A 224 23.62 14.74 -4.95
CA ASP A 224 22.49 15.52 -4.44
C ASP A 224 22.39 15.37 -2.92
N THR A 225 23.05 16.29 -2.21
CA THR A 225 23.12 16.24 -0.74
C THR A 225 21.76 16.40 -0.07
N GLN A 226 20.81 17.08 -0.70
CA GLN A 226 19.48 17.28 -0.17
C GLN A 226 18.63 16.01 -0.29
N LEU A 227 18.63 15.36 -1.45
CA LEU A 227 17.99 14.07 -1.67
C LEU A 227 18.56 13.01 -0.71
N MET A 228 19.89 13.00 -0.51
CA MET A 228 20.53 12.10 0.44
C MET A 228 20.09 12.36 1.89
N GLN A 229 19.94 13.62 2.30
CA GLN A 229 19.45 13.97 3.64
C GLN A 229 18.00 13.56 3.86
N TRP A 230 17.13 13.75 2.88
CA TRP A 230 15.73 13.31 2.96
C TRP A 230 15.62 11.78 3.05
N SER A 231 16.36 11.08 2.20
CA SER A 231 16.42 9.63 2.23
C SER A 231 16.98 9.09 3.56
N GLN A 232 17.97 9.74 4.16
CA GLN A 232 18.51 9.37 5.47
C GLN A 232 17.48 9.60 6.60
N LEU A 233 16.67 10.65 6.52
CA LEU A 233 15.58 10.87 7.48
C LEU A 233 14.52 9.77 7.35
N ALA A 234 14.12 9.43 6.12
CA ALA A 234 13.19 8.34 5.86
C ALA A 234 13.73 7.01 6.40
N ASP A 235 15.01 6.70 6.15
CA ASP A 235 15.67 5.51 6.68
C ASP A 235 15.56 5.43 8.22
N THR A 236 15.85 6.53 8.90
CA THR A 236 15.75 6.61 10.37
C THR A 236 14.33 6.33 10.86
N LYS A 237 13.31 6.86 10.18
CA LYS A 237 11.90 6.61 10.52
C LYS A 237 11.53 5.15 10.29
N ILE A 238 11.88 4.61 9.14
CA ILE A 238 11.58 3.21 8.77
C ILE A 238 12.26 2.23 9.72
N GLN A 239 13.54 2.46 10.09
CA GLN A 239 14.24 1.62 11.08
C GLN A 239 13.53 1.64 12.44
N GLY A 240 13.04 2.81 12.89
CA GLY A 240 12.21 2.91 14.10
C GLY A 240 10.94 2.08 14.00
N HIS A 241 10.27 2.06 12.85
CA HIS A 241 9.08 1.26 12.62
C HIS A 241 9.37 -0.25 12.56
N ILE A 242 10.52 -0.65 12.01
CA ILE A 242 10.98 -2.04 12.04
C ILE A 242 11.11 -2.53 13.49
N GLU A 243 11.68 -1.74 14.39
CA GLU A 243 11.81 -2.13 15.80
C GLU A 243 10.43 -2.26 16.49
N ILE A 244 9.46 -1.41 16.16
CA ILE A 244 8.07 -1.59 16.61
C ILE A 244 7.52 -2.93 16.08
N MET A 245 7.68 -3.22 14.79
CA MET A 245 7.22 -4.47 14.20
C MET A 245 7.85 -5.70 14.86
N LYS A 246 9.16 -5.68 15.13
CA LYS A 246 9.84 -6.77 15.87
C LYS A 246 9.24 -6.96 17.25
N ALA A 247 9.00 -5.88 17.99
CA ALA A 247 8.43 -5.94 19.34
C ALA A 247 6.99 -6.50 19.32
N GLU A 248 6.17 -6.01 18.41
CA GLU A 248 4.75 -6.32 18.33
C GLU A 248 4.48 -7.71 17.74
N THR A 249 5.20 -8.10 16.70
CA THR A 249 4.93 -9.34 15.97
C THR A 249 5.88 -10.48 16.30
N GLY A 250 7.10 -10.16 16.74
CA GLY A 250 8.15 -11.14 16.99
C GLY A 250 8.96 -11.51 15.76
N ILE A 251 8.84 -10.78 14.64
CA ILE A 251 9.73 -10.96 13.49
C ILE A 251 11.17 -10.64 13.85
N THR A 252 12.07 -11.20 13.09
CA THR A 252 13.52 -10.99 13.18
C THR A 252 14.07 -10.43 11.87
N ASP A 253 15.34 -10.08 11.83
CA ASP A 253 15.99 -9.63 10.58
C ASP A 253 15.89 -10.67 9.45
N ALA A 254 15.79 -11.97 9.78
CA ALA A 254 15.62 -13.03 8.79
C ALA A 254 14.24 -13.01 8.10
N ASP A 255 13.27 -12.34 8.70
CA ASP A 255 11.90 -12.20 8.19
C ASP A 255 11.71 -10.90 7.41
N ILE A 256 12.76 -10.09 7.26
CA ILE A 256 12.72 -8.78 6.59
C ILE A 256 13.47 -8.87 5.26
N ILE A 257 12.87 -8.30 4.21
CA ILE A 257 13.50 -8.14 2.89
C ILE A 257 13.48 -6.66 2.53
N GLU A 258 14.66 -6.10 2.38
CA GLU A 258 14.84 -4.70 1.98
C GLU A 258 14.61 -4.52 0.48
N ILE A 259 13.91 -3.44 0.12
CA ILE A 259 13.58 -3.03 -1.24
C ILE A 259 14.18 -1.64 -1.49
N PRO A 260 15.02 -1.45 -2.51
CA PRO A 260 15.73 -0.18 -2.70
C PRO A 260 14.74 0.95 -3.05
N THR A 261 14.68 1.96 -2.18
CA THR A 261 13.78 3.10 -2.34
C THR A 261 14.42 4.34 -1.69
N TRP A 262 14.53 5.44 -2.43
CA TRP A 262 14.86 6.75 -1.89
C TRP A 262 13.61 7.61 -1.72
N PHE A 263 13.74 8.66 -0.93
CA PHE A 263 12.67 9.60 -0.63
C PHE A 263 13.12 11.03 -0.91
N GLU A 264 12.21 11.83 -1.47
CA GLU A 264 12.36 13.25 -1.66
C GLU A 264 11.33 14.04 -0.83
N ASP A 265 11.49 15.36 -0.77
CA ASP A 265 10.59 16.26 -0.05
C ASP A 265 9.74 17.07 -1.03
N LEU A 266 8.44 17.00 -0.88
CA LEU A 266 7.49 17.79 -1.67
C LEU A 266 7.35 19.24 -1.17
N GLY A 267 8.04 19.59 -0.10
CA GLY A 267 7.87 20.79 0.68
C GLY A 267 7.21 20.50 2.02
N ASN A 268 7.21 21.43 2.93
CA ASN A 268 6.63 21.30 4.27
C ASN A 268 7.18 20.12 5.12
N ASN A 269 8.32 19.56 4.73
CA ASN A 269 8.94 18.39 5.36
C ASN A 269 8.16 17.06 5.16
N GLU A 270 7.35 16.97 4.12
CA GLU A 270 6.57 15.81 3.73
C GLU A 270 7.32 15.01 2.66
N LYS A 271 7.62 13.73 2.95
CA LYS A 271 8.41 12.85 2.08
C LYS A 271 7.52 11.99 1.19
N VAL A 272 8.02 11.70 0.00
CA VAL A 272 7.45 10.74 -0.94
C VAL A 272 8.56 9.90 -1.55
N ALA A 273 8.26 8.72 -2.06
CA ALA A 273 9.24 7.92 -2.79
C ALA A 273 9.78 8.71 -3.99
N TRP A 274 11.11 8.81 -4.11
CA TRP A 274 11.78 9.50 -5.23
C TRP A 274 11.84 8.64 -6.49
N ASN A 275 12.04 7.34 -6.34
CA ASN A 275 11.88 6.35 -7.40
C ASN A 275 10.58 5.58 -7.15
N PRO A 276 9.90 5.05 -8.18
CA PRO A 276 8.69 4.28 -7.96
C PRO A 276 8.83 3.26 -6.84
N GLY A 277 7.92 3.36 -5.86
CA GLY A 277 7.98 2.63 -4.60
C GLY A 277 7.62 1.16 -4.77
N MET A 278 8.60 0.31 -5.09
CA MET A 278 8.40 -1.12 -5.35
C MET A 278 7.83 -1.91 -4.17
N VAL A 279 7.82 -1.36 -2.96
CA VAL A 279 7.14 -1.94 -1.79
C VAL A 279 5.62 -1.84 -1.94
N ASN A 280 5.12 -0.76 -2.56
CA ASN A 280 3.70 -0.52 -2.82
C ASN A 280 3.23 -1.36 -4.03
N MET A 281 3.27 -2.68 -3.87
CA MET A 281 2.95 -3.68 -4.89
C MET A 281 1.60 -4.34 -4.65
N ARG A 282 1.04 -5.01 -5.67
CA ARG A 282 -0.13 -5.86 -5.52
C ARG A 282 0.24 -7.34 -5.60
N LEU A 283 -0.21 -8.10 -4.62
CA LEU A 283 -0.05 -9.56 -4.59
C LEU A 283 -1.37 -10.27 -4.97
N LEU A 284 -1.27 -11.20 -5.91
CA LEU A 284 -2.37 -12.08 -6.31
C LEU A 284 -1.89 -13.54 -6.20
N GLY A 285 -2.01 -14.10 -5.02
CA GLY A 285 -1.43 -15.41 -4.70
C GLY A 285 0.11 -15.34 -4.72
N ASN A 286 0.74 -16.10 -5.62
CA ASN A 286 2.21 -16.08 -5.80
C ASN A 286 2.66 -15.14 -6.93
N VAL A 287 1.79 -14.24 -7.38
CA VAL A 287 2.10 -13.25 -8.42
C VAL A 287 2.21 -11.87 -7.78
N ALA A 288 3.31 -11.18 -8.02
CA ALA A 288 3.54 -9.81 -7.62
C ALA A 288 3.52 -8.89 -8.85
N ASP A 289 2.67 -7.88 -8.82
CA ASP A 289 2.67 -6.75 -9.74
C ASP A 289 3.32 -5.57 -9.04
N ILE A 290 4.44 -5.11 -9.56
CA ILE A 290 5.37 -4.18 -8.90
C ILE A 290 5.55 -2.96 -9.80
N ALA A 291 5.62 -1.78 -9.20
CA ALA A 291 6.01 -0.55 -9.87
C ALA A 291 7.33 -0.73 -10.63
N LYS A 292 7.37 -0.33 -11.89
CA LYS A 292 8.61 -0.35 -12.66
C LYS A 292 9.59 0.67 -12.09
N PRO A 293 10.81 0.27 -11.68
CA PRO A 293 11.71 1.16 -10.94
C PRO A 293 12.39 2.24 -11.79
N PHE A 294 12.38 2.14 -13.12
CA PHE A 294 13.08 3.02 -14.03
C PHE A 294 14.55 3.25 -13.63
N GLY A 295 15.21 2.17 -13.26
CA GLY A 295 16.62 2.17 -12.89
C GLY A 295 17.55 2.49 -14.05
N PRO A 296 18.87 2.62 -13.79
CA PRO A 296 19.82 2.96 -14.83
C PRO A 296 20.00 1.79 -15.78
N ASP A 297 20.09 2.04 -17.11
CA ASP A 297 20.48 0.99 -18.05
C ASP A 297 21.96 0.66 -17.85
N ILE A 298 22.22 -0.56 -17.36
CA ILE A 298 23.58 -1.09 -17.20
C ILE A 298 23.67 -2.40 -17.99
N GLY A 299 24.27 -2.29 -19.15
CA GLY A 299 24.46 -3.46 -20.05
C GLY A 299 23.15 -3.97 -20.68
N GLY A 300 22.21 -3.09 -20.93
CA GLY A 300 20.91 -3.41 -21.53
C GLY A 300 19.88 -3.96 -20.53
N LYS A 301 20.11 -3.76 -19.24
CA LYS A 301 19.22 -4.22 -18.14
C LYS A 301 19.03 -3.14 -17.10
N ASP A 302 17.88 -3.18 -16.45
CA ASP A 302 17.61 -2.44 -15.23
C ASP A 302 18.10 -3.26 -14.02
N PRO A 303 19.14 -2.81 -13.31
CA PRO A 303 19.69 -3.57 -12.18
C PRO A 303 18.77 -3.62 -10.97
N PHE A 304 17.80 -2.70 -10.81
CA PHE A 304 16.80 -2.79 -9.76
C PHE A 304 15.78 -3.88 -10.07
N GLU A 305 15.32 -4.01 -11.33
CA GLU A 305 14.47 -5.14 -11.71
C GLU A 305 15.19 -6.49 -11.50
N GLU A 306 16.48 -6.59 -11.87
CA GLU A 306 17.27 -7.81 -11.66
C GLU A 306 17.42 -8.13 -10.15
N ASP A 307 17.67 -7.12 -9.31
CA ASP A 307 17.78 -7.29 -7.85
C ASP A 307 16.45 -7.77 -7.25
N ILE A 308 15.34 -7.16 -7.63
CA ILE A 308 14.00 -7.57 -7.17
C ILE A 308 13.68 -9.00 -7.61
N ARG A 309 13.98 -9.38 -8.85
CA ARG A 309 13.81 -10.78 -9.32
C ARG A 309 14.66 -11.75 -8.50
N ALA A 310 15.87 -11.36 -8.13
CA ALA A 310 16.75 -12.19 -7.30
C ALA A 310 16.24 -12.30 -5.86
N ARG A 311 15.79 -11.18 -5.27
CA ARG A 311 15.32 -11.14 -3.88
C ARG A 311 13.97 -11.81 -3.68
N LEU A 312 13.03 -11.63 -4.61
CA LEU A 312 11.64 -12.06 -4.42
C LEU A 312 11.26 -13.25 -5.29
N GLY A 313 11.89 -13.44 -6.46
CA GLY A 313 11.47 -14.39 -7.48
C GLY A 313 12.19 -15.74 -7.45
N THR A 314 12.97 -16.04 -6.43
CA THR A 314 13.78 -17.27 -6.34
C THR A 314 13.42 -18.11 -5.12
N PRO A 315 13.64 -19.44 -5.13
CA PRO A 315 13.44 -20.28 -3.94
C PRO A 315 14.24 -19.85 -2.72
N ALA A 316 15.38 -19.16 -2.90
CA ALA A 316 16.17 -18.64 -1.81
C ALA A 316 15.44 -17.60 -0.96
N SER A 317 14.46 -16.90 -1.53
CA SER A 317 13.59 -15.96 -0.80
C SER A 317 12.63 -16.64 0.16
N GLN A 318 12.27 -17.89 -0.10
CA GLN A 318 11.21 -18.64 0.57
C GLN A 318 9.81 -18.01 0.41
N LEU A 319 9.66 -17.02 -0.48
CA LEU A 319 8.40 -16.33 -0.71
C LEU A 319 7.42 -17.19 -1.52
N GLY A 320 6.12 -16.82 -1.43
CA GLY A 320 5.02 -17.60 -1.95
C GLY A 320 4.59 -18.70 -1.00
N SER A 321 3.36 -19.14 -1.12
CA SER A 321 2.80 -20.22 -0.29
C SER A 321 3.52 -21.58 -0.45
N ASP A 322 4.23 -21.75 -1.57
CA ASP A 322 5.02 -22.94 -1.91
C ASP A 322 6.55 -22.74 -1.68
N GLY A 323 6.97 -21.54 -1.29
CA GLY A 323 8.37 -21.21 -1.06
C GLY A 323 9.26 -21.18 -2.31
N GLN A 324 8.66 -21.14 -3.50
CA GLN A 324 9.42 -21.15 -4.77
C GLN A 324 9.80 -19.75 -5.27
N GLY A 325 9.44 -18.70 -4.53
CA GLY A 325 9.54 -17.30 -4.92
C GLY A 325 8.30 -16.81 -5.67
N LEU A 326 8.23 -15.51 -5.88
CA LEU A 326 7.10 -14.86 -6.54
C LEU A 326 7.31 -14.81 -8.06
N LYS A 327 6.24 -14.92 -8.80
CA LYS A 327 6.20 -14.56 -10.21
C LYS A 327 6.05 -13.04 -10.33
N ILE A 328 7.09 -12.36 -10.82
CA ILE A 328 7.21 -10.92 -10.80
C ILE A 328 6.87 -10.31 -12.15
N PHE A 329 5.98 -9.33 -12.15
CA PHE A 329 5.70 -8.42 -13.24
C PHE A 329 6.04 -7.00 -12.81
N PHE A 330 6.53 -6.19 -13.75
CA PHE A 330 6.73 -4.77 -13.57
C PHE A 330 5.73 -4.01 -14.43
N THR A 331 4.96 -3.14 -13.80
CA THR A 331 3.99 -2.27 -14.47
C THR A 331 4.57 -0.88 -14.58
N ASP A 332 4.52 -0.29 -15.76
CA ASP A 332 4.82 1.12 -15.96
C ASP A 332 3.67 1.94 -15.36
N ASP A 333 3.89 2.41 -14.15
CA ASP A 333 2.95 3.18 -13.36
C ASP A 333 3.42 4.62 -13.11
N TRP A 334 4.36 5.13 -13.91
CA TRP A 334 4.92 6.46 -13.75
C TRP A 334 3.88 7.57 -13.57
N PHE A 335 2.74 7.45 -14.24
CA PHE A 335 1.61 8.37 -14.06
C PHE A 335 1.07 8.38 -12.62
N TYR A 336 0.99 7.22 -11.99
CA TYR A 336 0.57 7.10 -10.59
C TYR A 336 1.66 7.60 -9.64
N HIS A 337 2.92 7.32 -9.95
CA HIS A 337 4.06 7.81 -9.20
C HIS A 337 4.10 9.34 -9.13
N GLU A 338 3.92 10.04 -10.26
CA GLU A 338 3.79 11.51 -10.29
C GLU A 338 2.57 12.02 -9.50
N ALA A 339 1.56 11.20 -9.33
CA ALA A 339 0.36 11.50 -8.52
C ALA A 339 0.48 11.04 -7.06
N LEU A 340 1.67 10.66 -6.60
CA LEU A 340 2.04 10.28 -5.22
C LEU A 340 1.54 8.92 -4.77
N GLY A 341 1.44 7.95 -5.66
CA GLY A 341 1.09 6.57 -5.33
C GLY A 341 1.58 5.59 -6.39
N GLU A 342 1.39 4.30 -6.16
CA GLU A 342 1.89 3.24 -7.01
C GLU A 342 0.82 2.17 -7.25
N VAL A 343 1.25 0.98 -7.70
CA VAL A 343 0.38 -0.15 -8.06
C VAL A 343 -0.61 -0.51 -6.94
N HIS A 344 -0.18 -0.58 -5.68
CA HIS A 344 -1.06 -0.92 -4.55
C HIS A 344 -2.15 0.13 -4.37
N CYS A 345 -1.76 1.39 -4.27
CA CYS A 345 -2.68 2.52 -4.13
C CYS A 345 -3.74 2.58 -5.25
N ALA A 346 -3.36 2.21 -6.48
CA ALA A 346 -4.23 2.22 -7.66
C ALA A 346 -5.12 0.97 -7.80
N THR A 347 -4.94 -0.05 -6.95
CA THR A 347 -5.65 -1.33 -7.03
C THR A 347 -6.29 -1.68 -5.69
N ASN A 348 -7.31 -2.53 -5.69
CA ASN A 348 -7.89 -3.06 -4.45
C ASN A 348 -8.28 -4.52 -4.63
N GLU A 349 -8.33 -5.26 -3.53
CA GLU A 349 -8.66 -6.67 -3.55
C GLU A 349 -9.64 -7.09 -2.45
N SER A 350 -10.23 -8.24 -2.64
CA SER A 350 -11.08 -8.90 -1.65
C SER A 350 -10.50 -10.26 -1.31
N ALA A 351 -9.76 -10.34 -0.22
CA ALA A 351 -9.11 -11.56 0.22
C ALA A 351 -10.12 -12.63 0.69
N PRO A 352 -9.87 -13.92 0.45
CA PRO A 352 -10.64 -15.01 1.03
C PRO A 352 -10.41 -15.09 2.55
N ALA A 353 -11.30 -15.80 3.25
CA ALA A 353 -11.10 -16.10 4.66
C ALA A 353 -9.77 -16.84 4.90
N PRO A 354 -9.03 -16.53 5.97
CA PRO A 354 -7.75 -17.15 6.27
C PRO A 354 -7.86 -18.56 6.89
N TYR A 355 -8.99 -19.27 6.74
CA TYR A 355 -9.23 -20.63 7.23
C TYR A 355 -9.76 -21.56 6.17
#